data_053510901471cfdc9db69839462cc512
#
_entry.id   053510901471cfdc9db69839462cc512
#
_cell.length_a   1.000
_cell.length_b   1.000
_cell.length_c   1.000
_cell.angle_alpha   90.00
_cell.angle_beta   90.00
_cell.angle_gamma   90.00
#
_symmetry.space_group_name_H-M   'P 1'
#
loop_
_entity.id
_entity.type
_entity.pdbx_description
1 polymer ?
#
loop_
_entity_poly.entity_id
_entity_poly.type
_entity_poly.pdbx_seq_one_letter_code
_entity_poly.pdbx_strand_id
1 'polypeptide(L)'
;MTVTEVRPDDAVLRLARRARVLAAMEAADIDVLVVGREANARYVSGAPRLWTAGSRAFGPGCVLVRATGSVHLLSTWDEGIPEDIPRENLYGISFNSMNFVKVLQGIEGAATVRTVATDSMTGSSATLLPKAFPSAELIDGEPLLRRARRVKTPEEVDAIRASVGVAERSLGAAEATLVPGVTERQLTGVFMEAMASAGVTTPATQDVAWITSPEHPWHRASRDAPVKPGDLVAFDAGVILGGYVGELGRTQSVDGAAAIDAVLLRHWDELWDRLLAACRVGAPLTDLLDAYDDAGIAPPPMPVARGLGLGFDLPLVTHALPRTAAEQHVEAGMVLALTAYVWKEGIGAVYGQEPVVVTATGPELLSTNPFRDARSSLT
;
A
#
# COMPACT_ATOMS: atom_id res chain seq x y z
N MET A 1 15.29 -4.24 23.01
CA MET A 1 14.72 -5.31 22.18
C MET A 1 15.37 -5.23 20.82
N THR A 2 16.06 -6.28 20.41
CA THR A 2 16.70 -6.36 19.07
C THR A 2 15.58 -6.28 18.03
N VAL A 3 15.63 -5.25 17.20
CA VAL A 3 14.80 -5.19 15.99
C VAL A 3 15.12 -6.44 15.21
N THR A 4 14.15 -7.34 15.06
CA THR A 4 14.29 -8.47 14.16
C THR A 4 14.51 -7.83 12.78
N GLU A 5 15.73 -7.95 12.24
CA GLU A 5 16.01 -7.55 10.86
C GLU A 5 14.95 -8.22 10.00
N VAL A 6 14.02 -7.41 9.48
CA VAL A 6 13.11 -7.88 8.44
C VAL A 6 14.01 -8.10 7.23
N ARG A 7 14.37 -9.36 7.02
CA ARG A 7 15.23 -9.75 5.92
C ARG A 7 14.60 -9.29 4.60
N PRO A 8 15.33 -8.64 3.73
CA PRO A 8 14.84 -8.31 2.42
C PRO A 8 14.42 -9.63 1.73
N ASP A 9 13.13 -9.70 1.42
CA ASP A 9 12.46 -10.70 0.60
C ASP A 9 12.87 -12.17 0.82
N ASP A 10 12.26 -12.77 1.82
CA ASP A 10 12.36 -14.22 2.07
C ASP A 10 12.05 -15.00 0.77
N ALA A 11 12.86 -16.01 0.46
CA ALA A 11 12.70 -16.85 -0.73
C ALA A 11 11.30 -17.49 -0.80
N VAL A 12 10.72 -17.88 0.34
CA VAL A 12 9.38 -18.45 0.42
C VAL A 12 8.34 -17.43 -0.04
N LEU A 13 8.41 -16.21 0.48
CA LEU A 13 7.53 -15.09 0.12
C LEU A 13 7.60 -14.79 -1.39
N ARG A 14 8.80 -14.66 -1.93
CA ARG A 14 9.05 -14.35 -3.34
C ARG A 14 8.54 -15.44 -4.27
N LEU A 15 8.87 -16.69 -3.97
CA LEU A 15 8.46 -17.83 -4.79
C LEU A 15 6.93 -18.03 -4.76
N ALA A 16 6.28 -17.83 -3.62
CA ALA A 16 4.83 -17.89 -3.50
C ALA A 16 4.13 -16.81 -4.38
N ARG A 17 4.63 -15.57 -4.36
CA ARG A 17 4.13 -14.48 -5.22
C ARG A 17 4.29 -14.80 -6.70
N ARG A 18 5.50 -15.24 -7.10
CA ARG A 18 5.79 -15.60 -8.50
C ARG A 18 4.91 -16.75 -8.98
N ALA A 19 4.71 -17.78 -8.16
CA ALA A 19 3.83 -18.88 -8.49
C ALA A 19 2.39 -18.43 -8.76
N ARG A 20 1.86 -17.47 -7.99
CA ARG A 20 0.54 -16.87 -8.24
C ARG A 20 0.47 -16.13 -9.58
N VAL A 21 1.51 -15.37 -9.92
CA VAL A 21 1.55 -14.67 -11.21
C VAL A 21 1.61 -15.67 -12.36
N LEU A 22 2.44 -16.71 -12.26
CA LEU A 22 2.53 -17.76 -13.26
C LEU A 22 1.19 -18.50 -13.45
N ALA A 23 0.51 -18.84 -12.36
CA ALA A 23 -0.82 -19.45 -12.42
C ALA A 23 -1.87 -18.51 -13.07
N ALA A 24 -1.78 -17.20 -12.79
CA ALA A 24 -2.66 -16.21 -13.41
C ALA A 24 -2.35 -16.03 -14.92
N MET A 25 -1.07 -16.07 -15.31
CA MET A 25 -0.65 -16.06 -16.72
C MET A 25 -1.15 -17.30 -17.45
N GLU A 26 -1.06 -18.47 -16.83
CA GLU A 26 -1.58 -19.72 -17.39
C GLU A 26 -3.08 -19.64 -17.63
N ALA A 27 -3.85 -19.19 -16.62
CA ALA A 27 -5.30 -19.06 -16.72
C ALA A 27 -5.77 -18.04 -17.79
N ALA A 28 -4.91 -17.05 -18.11
CA ALA A 28 -5.19 -16.00 -19.09
C ALA A 28 -4.50 -16.22 -20.44
N ASP A 29 -3.82 -17.34 -20.64
CA ASP A 29 -2.99 -17.69 -21.81
C ASP A 29 -1.98 -16.59 -22.21
N ILE A 30 -1.29 -16.05 -21.21
CA ILE A 30 -0.24 -15.03 -21.39
C ILE A 30 1.11 -15.73 -21.40
N ASP A 31 1.90 -15.53 -22.46
CA ASP A 31 3.20 -16.16 -22.61
C ASP A 31 4.31 -15.39 -21.90
N VAL A 32 4.27 -14.04 -21.99
CA VAL A 32 5.28 -13.15 -21.42
C VAL A 32 4.60 -11.98 -20.70
N LEU A 33 5.09 -11.69 -19.51
CA LEU A 33 4.68 -10.51 -18.73
C LEU A 33 5.84 -9.53 -18.64
N VAL A 34 5.64 -8.30 -19.15
CA VAL A 34 6.62 -7.21 -19.12
C VAL A 34 6.11 -6.13 -18.17
N VAL A 35 6.76 -6.00 -17.02
CA VAL A 35 6.32 -5.07 -15.97
C VAL A 35 7.28 -3.91 -15.79
N GLY A 36 6.70 -2.73 -15.68
CA GLY A 36 7.41 -1.48 -15.50
C GLY A 36 7.13 -0.76 -14.19
N ARG A 37 6.03 -1.09 -13.51
CA ARG A 37 5.73 -0.55 -12.18
C ARG A 37 6.59 -1.22 -11.13
N GLU A 38 7.24 -0.43 -10.27
CA GLU A 38 8.14 -0.91 -9.23
C GLU A 38 7.50 -1.99 -8.35
N ALA A 39 6.29 -1.76 -7.88
CA ALA A 39 5.56 -2.70 -7.04
C ALA A 39 5.34 -4.06 -7.74
N ASN A 40 4.98 -4.05 -9.02
CA ASN A 40 4.76 -5.25 -9.81
C ASN A 40 6.08 -5.97 -10.15
N ALA A 41 7.12 -5.20 -10.52
CA ALA A 41 8.44 -5.75 -10.76
C ALA A 41 8.98 -6.45 -9.51
N ARG A 42 8.83 -5.83 -8.34
CA ARG A 42 9.21 -6.41 -7.06
C ARG A 42 8.35 -7.62 -6.68
N TYR A 43 7.05 -7.57 -6.94
CA TYR A 43 6.15 -8.70 -6.68
C TYR A 43 6.61 -9.97 -7.42
N VAL A 44 6.96 -9.82 -8.69
CA VAL A 44 7.43 -10.91 -9.56
C VAL A 44 8.84 -11.37 -9.21
N SER A 45 9.78 -10.42 -9.06
CA SER A 45 11.20 -10.71 -8.98
C SER A 45 11.74 -10.86 -7.56
N GLY A 46 11.13 -10.17 -6.59
CA GLY A 46 11.69 -9.98 -5.26
C GLY A 46 12.83 -8.97 -5.18
N ALA A 47 13.30 -8.46 -6.32
CA ALA A 47 14.39 -7.51 -6.34
C ALA A 47 14.03 -6.22 -5.59
N PRO A 48 14.99 -5.59 -4.90
CA PRO A 48 14.78 -4.30 -4.27
C PRO A 48 14.51 -3.23 -5.32
N ARG A 49 14.31 -2.00 -4.87
CA ARG A 49 14.12 -0.87 -5.79
C ARG A 49 15.24 -0.84 -6.83
N LEU A 50 14.87 -0.96 -8.10
CA LEU A 50 15.81 -0.91 -9.19
C LEU A 50 16.35 0.52 -9.34
N TRP A 51 17.62 0.65 -9.65
CA TRP A 51 18.29 1.96 -9.77
C TRP A 51 17.61 2.93 -10.77
N THR A 52 16.96 2.38 -11.78
CA THR A 52 16.23 3.18 -12.79
C THR A 52 14.93 3.81 -12.30
N ALA A 53 14.44 3.45 -11.11
CA ALA A 53 13.14 3.88 -10.62
C ALA A 53 12.97 5.41 -10.54
N GLY A 54 14.04 6.16 -10.24
CA GLY A 54 13.98 7.62 -10.16
C GLY A 54 14.04 8.36 -11.50
N SER A 55 14.59 7.72 -12.54
CA SER A 55 14.78 8.35 -13.87
C SER A 55 13.74 7.91 -14.89
N ARG A 56 13.01 6.82 -14.64
CA ARG A 56 11.94 6.29 -15.49
C ARG A 56 10.79 5.81 -14.62
N ALA A 57 9.78 6.63 -14.49
CA ALA A 57 8.58 6.30 -13.73
C ALA A 57 7.87 5.05 -14.29
N PHE A 58 7.99 4.81 -15.58
CA PHE A 58 7.41 3.68 -16.29
C PHE A 58 8.41 3.17 -17.33
N GLY A 59 9.06 2.10 -17.05
CA GLY A 59 9.93 1.43 -18.00
C GLY A 59 9.96 -0.04 -17.65
N PRO A 60 10.08 -0.95 -18.65
CA PRO A 60 10.15 -2.36 -18.36
C PRO A 60 11.33 -2.62 -17.42
N GLY A 61 11.00 -2.94 -16.17
CA GLY A 61 11.99 -3.28 -15.14
C GLY A 61 12.18 -4.77 -14.99
N CYS A 62 11.14 -5.56 -15.31
CA CYS A 62 11.14 -7.01 -15.11
C CYS A 62 10.36 -7.69 -16.24
N VAL A 63 10.84 -8.83 -16.70
CA VAL A 63 10.13 -9.71 -17.63
C VAL A 63 10.04 -11.10 -17.01
N LEU A 64 8.83 -11.67 -17.02
CA LEU A 64 8.55 -13.03 -16.60
C LEU A 64 8.09 -13.85 -17.80
N VAL A 65 8.75 -14.99 -18.05
CA VAL A 65 8.42 -15.91 -19.12
C VAL A 65 7.67 -17.10 -18.56
N ARG A 66 6.43 -17.33 -18.99
CA ARG A 66 5.58 -18.40 -18.46
C ARG A 66 6.19 -19.79 -18.68
N ALA A 67 6.65 -20.07 -19.89
CA ALA A 67 7.11 -21.41 -20.28
C ALA A 67 8.32 -21.91 -19.46
N THR A 68 9.19 -21.01 -19.01
CA THR A 68 10.41 -21.34 -18.26
C THR A 68 10.33 -20.94 -16.80
N GLY A 69 9.41 -20.06 -16.43
CA GLY A 69 9.39 -19.39 -15.13
C GLY A 69 10.54 -18.41 -14.93
N SER A 70 11.34 -18.14 -15.97
CA SER A 70 12.53 -17.29 -15.87
C SER A 70 12.15 -15.83 -15.68
N VAL A 71 12.92 -15.15 -14.83
CA VAL A 71 12.82 -13.72 -14.57
C VAL A 71 14.03 -13.04 -15.19
N HIS A 72 13.79 -11.96 -15.93
CA HIS A 72 14.80 -11.11 -16.51
C HIS A 72 14.64 -9.70 -15.97
N LEU A 73 15.74 -9.08 -15.50
CA LEU A 73 15.71 -7.76 -14.87
C LEU A 73 16.56 -6.74 -15.63
N LEU A 74 16.01 -5.55 -15.82
CA LEU A 74 16.78 -4.39 -16.25
C LEU A 74 17.50 -3.78 -15.04
N SER A 75 18.57 -4.37 -14.61
CA SER A 75 19.41 -3.92 -13.51
C SER A 75 20.88 -3.97 -13.88
N THR A 76 21.62 -2.92 -13.50
CA THR A 76 23.10 -2.88 -13.67
C THR A 76 23.81 -3.55 -12.51
N TRP A 77 23.18 -3.58 -11.35
CA TRP A 77 23.73 -4.07 -10.10
C TRP A 77 23.08 -5.39 -9.73
N ASP A 78 23.87 -6.28 -9.14
CA ASP A 78 23.40 -7.55 -8.59
C ASP A 78 23.18 -7.50 -7.07
N GLU A 79 23.51 -6.38 -6.41
CA GLU A 79 23.31 -6.21 -4.98
C GLU A 79 21.82 -6.29 -4.61
N GLY A 80 21.51 -7.22 -3.71
CA GLY A 80 20.14 -7.47 -3.26
C GLY A 80 19.24 -8.17 -4.30
N ILE A 81 19.77 -8.55 -5.46
CA ILE A 81 19.03 -9.37 -6.42
C ILE A 81 18.96 -10.81 -5.89
N PRO A 82 17.78 -11.43 -5.90
CA PRO A 82 17.61 -12.81 -5.47
C PRO A 82 18.51 -13.80 -6.22
N GLU A 83 19.08 -14.76 -5.50
CA GLU A 83 20.02 -15.75 -6.05
C GLU A 83 19.41 -16.68 -7.13
N ASP A 84 18.09 -16.83 -7.12
CA ASP A 84 17.35 -17.61 -8.13
C ASP A 84 17.19 -16.87 -9.47
N ILE A 85 17.65 -15.63 -9.57
CA ILE A 85 17.73 -14.88 -10.83
C ILE A 85 19.18 -14.91 -11.31
N PRO A 86 19.49 -15.70 -12.37
CA PRO A 86 20.84 -15.84 -12.84
C PRO A 86 21.42 -14.52 -13.35
N ARG A 87 22.75 -14.34 -13.24
CA ARG A 87 23.41 -13.10 -13.69
C ARG A 87 23.24 -12.83 -15.18
N GLU A 88 23.14 -13.85 -16.01
CA GLU A 88 22.86 -13.74 -17.44
C GLU A 88 21.47 -13.14 -17.74
N ASN A 89 20.57 -13.16 -16.76
CA ASN A 89 19.26 -12.53 -16.84
C ASN A 89 19.23 -11.09 -16.31
N LEU A 90 20.38 -10.54 -15.92
CA LEU A 90 20.52 -9.15 -15.52
C LEU A 90 21.06 -8.33 -16.68
N TYR A 91 20.35 -7.29 -17.05
CA TYR A 91 20.72 -6.43 -18.16
C TYR A 91 20.97 -5.02 -17.66
N GLY A 92 22.15 -4.50 -17.96
CA GLY A 92 22.52 -3.14 -17.63
C GLY A 92 21.57 -2.09 -18.24
N ILE A 93 21.61 -0.90 -17.69
CA ILE A 93 20.82 0.22 -18.21
C ILE A 93 21.19 0.44 -19.67
N SER A 94 20.23 0.22 -20.54
CA SER A 94 20.36 0.57 -21.93
C SER A 94 19.62 1.88 -22.18
N PHE A 95 20.38 2.95 -22.39
CA PHE A 95 19.84 4.22 -22.88
C PHE A 95 19.40 4.11 -24.33
N ASN A 96 19.86 3.08 -25.03
CA ASN A 96 19.47 2.80 -26.40
C ASN A 96 18.32 1.79 -26.41
N SER A 97 17.16 2.25 -26.82
CA SER A 97 15.94 1.45 -26.90
C SER A 97 16.09 0.20 -27.78
N MET A 98 16.98 0.21 -28.77
CA MET A 98 17.23 -0.95 -29.62
C MET A 98 17.97 -2.07 -28.88
N ASN A 99 18.78 -1.75 -27.87
CA ASN A 99 19.40 -2.78 -27.03
C ASN A 99 18.36 -3.52 -26.22
N PHE A 100 17.34 -2.82 -25.74
CA PHE A 100 16.19 -3.45 -25.05
C PHE A 100 15.46 -4.44 -25.97
N VAL A 101 15.20 -4.06 -27.23
CA VAL A 101 14.61 -4.99 -28.22
C VAL A 101 15.47 -6.25 -28.40
N LYS A 102 16.79 -6.07 -28.53
CA LYS A 102 17.73 -7.23 -28.66
C LYS A 102 17.68 -8.15 -27.43
N VAL A 103 17.61 -7.58 -26.23
CA VAL A 103 17.48 -8.36 -25.00
C VAL A 103 16.21 -9.20 -25.04
N LEU A 104 15.08 -8.60 -25.34
CA LEU A 104 13.79 -9.30 -25.42
C LEU A 104 13.79 -10.38 -26.52
N GLN A 105 14.39 -10.10 -27.68
CA GLN A 105 14.54 -11.07 -28.77
C GLN A 105 15.44 -12.26 -28.42
N GLY A 106 16.38 -12.07 -27.49
CA GLY A 106 17.26 -13.11 -26.97
C GLY A 106 16.60 -14.04 -25.94
N ILE A 107 15.41 -13.74 -25.46
CA ILE A 107 14.67 -14.61 -24.56
C ILE A 107 14.26 -15.87 -25.32
N GLU A 108 14.47 -17.04 -24.68
CA GLU A 108 14.11 -18.33 -25.25
C GLU A 108 12.63 -18.35 -25.65
N GLY A 109 12.35 -18.73 -26.90
CA GLY A 109 11.00 -18.78 -27.44
C GLY A 109 10.41 -17.42 -27.85
N ALA A 110 11.14 -16.31 -27.77
CA ALA A 110 10.63 -14.95 -28.08
C ALA A 110 9.92 -14.85 -29.45
N ALA A 111 10.42 -15.54 -30.45
CA ALA A 111 9.86 -15.52 -31.81
C ALA A 111 8.49 -16.23 -31.91
N THR A 112 8.16 -17.10 -30.98
CA THR A 112 6.93 -17.91 -30.95
C THR A 112 5.91 -17.40 -29.92
N VAL A 113 6.24 -16.35 -29.16
CA VAL A 113 5.34 -15.70 -28.20
C VAL A 113 4.11 -15.16 -28.93
N ARG A 114 2.92 -15.50 -28.44
CA ARG A 114 1.65 -15.07 -29.01
C ARG A 114 0.99 -13.95 -28.21
N THR A 115 1.22 -13.94 -26.89
CA THR A 115 0.57 -12.97 -26.01
C THR A 115 1.59 -12.36 -25.06
N VAL A 116 1.72 -11.04 -25.10
CA VAL A 116 2.54 -10.26 -24.18
C VAL A 116 1.65 -9.32 -23.39
N ALA A 117 1.66 -9.47 -22.07
CA ALA A 117 0.96 -8.55 -21.18
C ALA A 117 1.91 -7.53 -20.55
N THR A 118 1.46 -6.30 -20.34
CA THR A 118 2.24 -5.25 -19.66
C THR A 118 1.38 -4.41 -18.73
N ASP A 119 1.93 -3.97 -17.60
CA ASP A 119 1.25 -3.14 -16.61
C ASP A 119 1.41 -1.65 -16.88
N SER A 120 2.35 -1.28 -17.73
CA SER A 120 2.58 0.12 -18.12
C SER A 120 3.34 0.22 -19.43
N MET A 121 2.87 1.06 -20.31
CA MET A 121 3.56 1.36 -21.56
C MET A 121 3.82 2.86 -21.69
N THR A 122 5.09 3.19 -21.94
CA THR A 122 5.44 4.49 -22.54
C THR A 122 5.20 4.42 -24.06
N GLY A 123 5.06 5.57 -24.73
CA GLY A 123 4.97 5.59 -26.18
C GLY A 123 6.13 4.83 -26.86
N SER A 124 7.33 4.87 -26.27
CA SER A 124 8.48 4.09 -26.77
C SER A 124 8.27 2.59 -26.60
N SER A 125 7.77 2.13 -25.46
CA SER A 125 7.52 0.71 -25.22
C SER A 125 6.44 0.16 -26.17
N ALA A 126 5.39 0.94 -26.43
CA ALA A 126 4.34 0.57 -27.37
C ALA A 126 4.85 0.31 -28.81
N THR A 127 5.92 1.03 -29.21
CA THR A 127 6.55 0.85 -30.55
C THR A 127 7.64 -0.21 -30.56
N LEU A 128 8.23 -0.55 -29.42
CA LEU A 128 9.37 -1.44 -29.33
C LEU A 128 9.01 -2.88 -29.01
N LEU A 129 7.98 -3.11 -28.19
CA LEU A 129 7.52 -4.46 -27.86
C LEU A 129 7.09 -5.26 -29.09
N PRO A 130 6.37 -4.69 -30.08
CA PRO A 130 6.09 -5.41 -31.33
C PRO A 130 7.33 -5.78 -32.15
N LYS A 131 8.43 -5.03 -32.01
CA LYS A 131 9.70 -5.40 -32.68
C LYS A 131 10.40 -6.54 -31.97
N ALA A 132 10.23 -6.64 -30.66
CA ALA A 132 10.78 -7.73 -29.86
C ALA A 132 9.97 -9.02 -30.02
N PHE A 133 8.66 -8.91 -30.09
CA PHE A 133 7.69 -10.00 -30.20
C PHE A 133 6.77 -9.80 -31.40
N PRO A 134 7.25 -10.03 -32.65
CA PRO A 134 6.54 -9.63 -33.85
C PRO A 134 5.26 -10.40 -34.11
N SER A 135 5.10 -11.58 -33.49
CA SER A 135 3.91 -12.43 -33.63
C SER A 135 2.92 -12.28 -32.46
N ALA A 136 3.25 -11.44 -31.49
CA ALA A 136 2.46 -11.34 -30.26
C ALA A 136 1.41 -10.24 -30.30
N GLU A 137 0.26 -10.53 -29.71
CA GLU A 137 -0.71 -9.54 -29.30
C GLU A 137 -0.23 -8.90 -27.98
N LEU A 138 -0.33 -7.57 -27.91
CA LEU A 138 -0.05 -6.81 -26.67
C LEU A 138 -1.36 -6.55 -25.93
N ILE A 139 -1.44 -6.98 -24.69
CA ILE A 139 -2.60 -6.80 -23.84
C ILE A 139 -2.27 -6.09 -22.53
N ASP A 140 -3.32 -5.58 -21.86
CA ASP A 140 -3.19 -5.00 -20.53
C ASP A 140 -2.99 -6.10 -19.48
N GLY A 141 -1.84 -6.08 -18.82
CA GLY A 141 -1.46 -6.99 -17.73
C GLY A 141 -1.88 -6.50 -16.34
N GLU A 142 -2.34 -5.27 -16.22
CA GLU A 142 -2.69 -4.69 -14.92
C GLU A 142 -3.85 -5.44 -14.23
N PRO A 143 -4.95 -5.85 -14.91
CA PRO A 143 -6.01 -6.62 -14.28
C PRO A 143 -5.54 -7.96 -13.70
N LEU A 144 -4.59 -8.63 -14.37
CA LEU A 144 -3.97 -9.87 -13.89
C LEU A 144 -3.18 -9.63 -12.61
N LEU A 145 -2.30 -8.64 -12.61
CA LEU A 145 -1.45 -8.31 -11.48
C LEU A 145 -2.25 -7.82 -10.26
N ARG A 146 -3.27 -7.00 -10.49
CA ARG A 146 -4.21 -6.57 -9.45
C ARG A 146 -4.90 -7.75 -8.78
N ARG A 147 -5.33 -8.72 -9.57
CA ARG A 147 -5.97 -9.94 -9.06
C ARG A 147 -5.00 -10.80 -8.25
N ALA A 148 -3.77 -10.98 -8.74
CA ALA A 148 -2.74 -11.75 -8.05
C ALA A 148 -2.33 -11.13 -6.70
N ARG A 149 -2.34 -9.79 -6.59
CA ARG A 149 -1.91 -9.03 -5.41
C ARG A 149 -3.03 -8.76 -4.41
N ARG A 150 -4.30 -8.87 -4.83
CA ARG A 150 -5.46 -8.50 -3.99
C ARG A 150 -5.57 -9.33 -2.72
N VAL A 151 -5.43 -10.65 -2.83
CA VAL A 151 -5.41 -11.58 -1.70
C VAL A 151 -3.97 -11.87 -1.32
N LYS A 152 -3.59 -11.69 -0.07
CA LYS A 152 -2.22 -11.85 0.44
C LYS A 152 -1.92 -13.31 0.79
N THR A 153 -0.66 -13.71 0.67
CA THR A 153 -0.18 -14.94 1.29
C THR A 153 0.03 -14.70 2.79
N PRO A 154 0.11 -15.75 3.62
CA PRO A 154 0.44 -15.59 5.04
C PRO A 154 1.74 -14.78 5.27
N GLU A 155 2.77 -15.03 4.46
CA GLU A 155 4.06 -14.34 4.54
C GLU A 155 3.95 -12.86 4.15
N GLU A 156 3.06 -12.52 3.20
CA GLU A 156 2.75 -11.12 2.87
C GLU A 156 2.05 -10.42 4.02
N VAL A 157 1.12 -11.10 4.70
CA VAL A 157 0.44 -10.57 5.90
C VAL A 157 1.47 -10.28 7.00
N ASP A 158 2.42 -11.19 7.23
CA ASP A 158 3.48 -11.01 8.23
C ASP A 158 4.41 -9.84 7.87
N ALA A 159 4.75 -9.67 6.58
CA ALA A 159 5.53 -8.54 6.11
C ALA A 159 4.79 -7.19 6.30
N ILE A 160 3.48 -7.16 6.03
CA ILE A 160 2.64 -5.98 6.29
C ILE A 160 2.55 -5.70 7.80
N ARG A 161 2.35 -6.73 8.62
CA ARG A 161 2.31 -6.61 10.09
C ARG A 161 3.62 -6.02 10.64
N ALA A 162 4.77 -6.45 10.12
CA ALA A 162 6.06 -5.89 10.49
C ALA A 162 6.16 -4.40 10.13
N SER A 163 5.68 -3.99 8.94
CA SER A 163 5.62 -2.59 8.52
C SER A 163 4.70 -1.78 9.43
N VAL A 164 3.52 -2.28 9.75
CA VAL A 164 2.57 -1.66 10.69
C VAL A 164 3.22 -1.45 12.06
N GLY A 165 3.95 -2.44 12.57
CA GLY A 165 4.66 -2.31 13.85
C GLY A 165 5.74 -1.21 13.86
N VAL A 166 6.40 -0.96 12.72
CA VAL A 166 7.32 0.19 12.61
C VAL A 166 6.54 1.51 12.59
N ALA A 167 5.48 1.60 11.79
CA ALA A 167 4.62 2.79 11.73
C ALA A 167 4.04 3.14 13.11
N GLU A 168 3.53 2.14 13.82
CA GLU A 168 2.93 2.30 15.15
C GLU A 168 3.94 2.82 16.18
N ARG A 169 5.16 2.26 16.23
CA ARG A 169 6.21 2.76 17.14
C ARG A 169 6.65 4.17 16.78
N SER A 170 6.79 4.47 15.50
CA SER A 170 7.21 5.80 15.03
C SER A 170 6.13 6.85 15.31
N LEU A 171 4.87 6.45 15.18
CA LEU A 171 3.73 7.30 15.56
C LEU A 171 3.72 7.57 17.07
N GLY A 172 3.88 6.54 17.91
CA GLY A 172 3.95 6.70 19.35
C GLY A 172 5.06 7.68 19.80
N ALA A 173 6.20 7.70 19.08
CA ALA A 173 7.25 8.68 19.33
C ALA A 173 6.78 10.12 19.02
N ALA A 174 6.06 10.33 17.91
CA ALA A 174 5.51 11.65 17.56
C ALA A 174 4.41 12.08 18.54
N GLU A 175 3.49 11.16 18.90
CA GLU A 175 2.42 11.43 19.88
C GLU A 175 2.99 11.86 21.25
N ALA A 176 4.08 11.24 21.70
CA ALA A 176 4.74 11.56 22.96
C ALA A 176 5.33 12.99 23.00
N THR A 177 5.51 13.63 21.84
CA THR A 177 5.99 15.01 21.74
C THR A 177 4.88 16.03 21.51
N LEU A 178 3.62 15.60 21.50
CA LEU A 178 2.47 16.47 21.30
C LEU A 178 2.22 17.34 22.52
N VAL A 179 2.61 18.62 22.42
CA VAL A 179 2.42 19.65 23.45
C VAL A 179 2.04 20.97 22.80
N PRO A 180 1.41 21.91 23.52
CA PRO A 180 1.15 23.25 23.00
C PRO A 180 2.44 23.92 22.49
N GLY A 181 2.36 24.50 21.31
CA GLY A 181 3.49 25.19 20.67
C GLY A 181 4.28 24.31 19.67
N VAL A 182 4.12 22.99 19.67
CA VAL A 182 4.71 22.12 18.64
C VAL A 182 4.02 22.36 17.28
N THR A 183 4.74 22.18 16.19
CA THR A 183 4.19 22.31 14.84
C THR A 183 3.99 20.94 14.18
N GLU A 184 3.08 20.85 13.21
CA GLU A 184 2.89 19.64 12.37
C GLU A 184 4.22 19.13 11.80
N ARG A 185 5.08 20.04 11.37
CA ARG A 185 6.41 19.74 10.81
C ARG A 185 7.36 19.12 11.82
N GLN A 186 7.33 19.59 13.07
CA GLN A 186 8.13 19.02 14.15
C GLN A 186 7.64 17.61 14.50
N LEU A 187 6.33 17.39 14.58
CA LEU A 187 5.75 16.05 14.79
C LEU A 187 6.13 15.07 13.67
N THR A 188 6.03 15.53 12.42
CA THR A 188 6.50 14.75 11.25
C THR A 188 8.02 14.45 11.36
N GLY A 189 8.82 15.41 11.79
CA GLY A 189 10.26 15.22 11.99
C GLY A 189 10.57 14.11 13.00
N VAL A 190 9.86 14.08 14.14
CA VAL A 190 10.02 13.02 15.16
C VAL A 190 9.63 11.66 14.62
N PHE A 191 8.51 11.58 13.88
CA PHE A 191 8.09 10.34 13.21
C PHE A 191 9.18 9.83 12.26
N MET A 192 9.72 10.70 11.42
CA MET A 192 10.76 10.36 10.45
C MET A 192 12.06 9.90 11.12
N GLU A 193 12.46 10.54 12.21
CA GLU A 193 13.62 10.11 13.00
C GLU A 193 13.42 8.73 13.60
N ALA A 194 12.28 8.48 14.22
CA ALA A 194 11.94 7.18 14.81
C ALA A 194 11.88 6.07 13.76
N MET A 195 11.28 6.35 12.59
CA MET A 195 11.23 5.43 11.46
C MET A 195 12.64 5.10 10.95
N ALA A 196 13.49 6.11 10.75
CA ALA A 196 14.86 5.93 10.28
C ALA A 196 15.71 5.16 11.29
N SER A 197 15.54 5.43 12.60
CA SER A 197 16.20 4.69 13.67
C SER A 197 15.77 3.22 13.73
N ALA A 198 14.58 2.89 13.25
CA ALA A 198 14.10 1.51 13.08
C ALA A 198 14.58 0.86 11.76
N GLY A 199 15.47 1.51 11.00
CA GLY A 199 16.03 0.99 9.74
C GLY A 199 15.15 1.19 8.51
N VAL A 200 14.08 1.98 8.60
CA VAL A 200 13.18 2.29 7.50
C VAL A 200 13.38 3.72 7.03
N THR A 201 13.70 3.92 5.76
CA THR A 201 14.03 5.25 5.20
C THR A 201 12.98 5.78 4.22
N THR A 202 11.90 5.03 3.98
CA THR A 202 10.87 5.42 3.01
C THR A 202 9.52 5.55 3.71
N PRO A 203 9.00 6.76 3.88
CA PRO A 203 7.63 6.97 4.36
C PRO A 203 6.63 6.58 3.25
N ALA A 204 5.47 6.05 3.65
CA ALA A 204 4.35 5.82 2.73
C ALA A 204 3.44 7.06 2.66
N THR A 205 3.38 7.85 3.73
CA THR A 205 2.62 9.09 3.82
C THR A 205 3.56 10.29 3.92
N GLN A 206 3.20 11.42 3.31
CA GLN A 206 4.04 12.62 3.32
C GLN A 206 3.70 13.56 4.49
N ASP A 207 2.42 13.70 4.75
CA ASP A 207 1.89 14.60 5.77
C ASP A 207 1.43 13.76 6.98
N VAL A 208 2.36 13.45 7.87
CA VAL A 208 2.14 12.53 9.00
C VAL A 208 1.22 13.10 10.07
N ALA A 209 1.20 14.43 10.26
CA ALA A 209 0.38 15.08 11.28
C ALA A 209 -0.28 16.34 10.75
N TRP A 210 -1.52 16.61 11.17
CA TRP A 210 -2.21 17.88 10.88
C TRP A 210 -3.26 18.21 11.93
N ILE A 211 -3.44 19.52 12.17
CA ILE A 211 -4.52 20.02 13.03
C ILE A 211 -5.83 19.93 12.25
N THR A 212 -6.85 19.29 12.83
CA THR A 212 -8.18 19.21 12.21
C THR A 212 -8.91 20.55 12.29
N SER A 213 -9.65 20.90 11.22
CA SER A 213 -10.40 22.16 11.20
C SER A 213 -11.72 22.05 11.95
N PRO A 214 -12.03 22.96 12.89
CA PRO A 214 -13.35 23.04 13.49
C PRO A 214 -14.41 23.67 12.59
N GLU A 215 -14.00 24.31 11.48
CA GLU A 215 -14.88 25.08 10.60
C GLU A 215 -15.29 24.29 9.34
N HIS A 216 -14.47 23.33 8.92
CA HIS A 216 -14.72 22.59 7.70
C HIS A 216 -14.20 21.14 7.79
N PRO A 217 -15.04 20.12 7.47
CA PRO A 217 -14.71 18.71 7.68
C PRO A 217 -13.48 18.22 6.90
N TRP A 218 -13.16 18.83 5.76
CA TRP A 218 -12.12 18.34 4.86
C TRP A 218 -10.91 19.27 4.76
N HIS A 219 -10.88 20.33 5.55
CA HIS A 219 -9.75 21.24 5.56
C HIS A 219 -8.88 21.02 6.79
N ARG A 220 -7.61 21.31 6.64
CA ARG A 220 -6.67 21.46 7.75
C ARG A 220 -6.83 22.85 8.34
N ALA A 221 -6.76 22.97 9.66
CA ALA A 221 -6.85 24.26 10.32
C ALA A 221 -5.66 25.16 9.97
N SER A 222 -4.45 24.58 9.86
CA SER A 222 -3.23 25.28 9.49
C SER A 222 -2.16 24.27 9.02
N ARG A 223 -1.20 24.72 8.23
CA ARG A 223 -0.04 23.92 7.83
C ARG A 223 1.22 24.14 8.69
N ASP A 224 1.39 25.33 9.25
CA ASP A 224 2.61 25.73 9.93
C ASP A 224 2.38 26.44 11.28
N ALA A 225 1.12 26.61 11.69
CA ALA A 225 0.82 27.20 12.99
C ALA A 225 1.18 26.22 14.13
N PRO A 226 1.65 26.74 15.27
CA PRO A 226 1.84 25.92 16.45
C PRO A 226 0.51 25.41 16.96
N VAL A 227 0.50 24.16 17.39
CA VAL A 227 -0.63 23.49 18.03
C VAL A 227 -1.02 24.24 19.30
N LYS A 228 -2.31 24.41 19.54
CA LYS A 228 -2.86 25.15 20.69
C LYS A 228 -3.63 24.20 21.61
N PRO A 229 -3.82 24.57 22.89
CA PRO A 229 -4.76 23.90 23.78
C PRO A 229 -6.16 23.78 23.11
N GLY A 230 -6.79 22.61 23.20
CA GLY A 230 -8.05 22.31 22.57
C GLY A 230 -7.96 21.80 21.13
N ASP A 231 -6.82 21.92 20.47
CA ASP A 231 -6.68 21.40 19.10
C ASP A 231 -6.71 19.87 19.09
N LEU A 232 -7.35 19.32 18.04
CA LEU A 232 -7.26 17.92 17.69
C LEU A 232 -6.24 17.75 16.57
N VAL A 233 -5.26 16.88 16.79
CA VAL A 233 -4.23 16.55 15.82
C VAL A 233 -4.48 15.15 15.30
N ALA A 234 -4.73 15.05 14.00
CA ALA A 234 -4.81 13.79 13.30
C ALA A 234 -3.43 13.38 12.80
N PHE A 235 -3.13 12.10 12.89
CA PHE A 235 -1.91 11.47 12.40
C PHE A 235 -2.26 10.42 11.36
N ASP A 236 -1.52 10.41 10.25
CA ASP A 236 -1.57 9.40 9.19
C ASP A 236 -0.15 8.85 9.00
N ALA A 237 0.13 7.79 9.73
CA ALA A 237 1.46 7.23 9.86
C ALA A 237 1.67 6.07 8.91
N GLY A 238 2.47 6.26 7.87
CA GLY A 238 2.78 5.23 6.91
C GLY A 238 4.27 5.05 6.64
N VAL A 239 4.72 3.80 6.58
CA VAL A 239 6.09 3.41 6.24
C VAL A 239 6.11 2.34 5.17
N ILE A 240 7.22 2.23 4.44
CA ILE A 240 7.46 1.15 3.47
C ILE A 240 8.66 0.32 3.94
N LEU A 241 8.37 -0.83 4.55
CA LEU A 241 9.39 -1.78 4.98
C LEU A 241 9.40 -2.99 4.05
N GLY A 242 10.57 -3.31 3.49
CA GLY A 242 10.67 -4.43 2.55
C GLY A 242 9.80 -4.27 1.30
N GLY A 243 9.33 -3.05 0.99
CA GLY A 243 8.38 -2.74 -0.09
C GLY A 243 6.92 -2.79 0.34
N TYR A 244 6.59 -3.39 1.48
CA TYR A 244 5.23 -3.46 1.99
C TYR A 244 4.86 -2.19 2.75
N VAL A 245 3.65 -1.71 2.50
CA VAL A 245 3.08 -0.55 3.20
C VAL A 245 2.52 -1.00 4.54
N GLY A 246 2.97 -0.35 5.61
CA GLY A 246 2.34 -0.36 6.92
C GLY A 246 1.81 1.03 7.22
N GLU A 247 0.52 1.14 7.52
CA GLU A 247 -0.14 2.42 7.67
C GLU A 247 -1.23 2.33 8.73
N LEU A 248 -1.35 3.39 9.52
CA LEU A 248 -2.40 3.53 10.53
C LEU A 248 -2.68 5.00 10.82
N GLY A 249 -3.90 5.30 11.26
CA GLY A 249 -4.37 6.64 11.57
C GLY A 249 -4.80 6.79 13.03
N ARG A 250 -4.51 7.94 13.61
CA ARG A 250 -4.87 8.28 15.00
C ARG A 250 -5.31 9.74 15.10
N THR A 251 -6.05 10.06 16.14
CA THR A 251 -6.30 11.45 16.54
C THR A 251 -6.02 11.60 18.02
N GLN A 252 -5.26 12.62 18.36
CA GLN A 252 -4.94 13.00 19.72
C GLN A 252 -5.40 14.44 20.00
N SER A 253 -5.84 14.68 21.23
CA SER A 253 -5.98 16.05 21.74
C SER A 253 -4.70 16.47 22.44
N VAL A 254 -4.30 17.71 22.25
CA VAL A 254 -3.19 18.33 22.97
C VAL A 254 -3.38 18.30 24.49
N ASP A 255 -4.63 18.34 24.94
CA ASP A 255 -4.98 18.30 26.38
C ASP A 255 -5.20 16.86 26.89
N GLY A 256 -4.81 15.86 26.10
CA GLY A 256 -4.98 14.44 26.39
C GLY A 256 -6.26 13.83 25.82
N ALA A 257 -6.30 12.52 25.74
CA ALA A 257 -7.39 11.78 25.09
C ALA A 257 -8.75 12.04 25.74
N ALA A 258 -8.81 12.27 27.04
CA ALA A 258 -10.04 12.57 27.78
C ALA A 258 -10.68 13.92 27.40
N ALA A 259 -9.93 14.82 26.73
CA ALA A 259 -10.42 16.10 26.26
C ALA A 259 -11.16 16.03 24.91
N ILE A 260 -11.11 14.89 24.21
CA ILE A 260 -11.87 14.70 22.97
C ILE A 260 -13.37 14.61 23.31
N ASP A 261 -14.21 15.33 22.55
CA ASP A 261 -15.67 15.33 22.74
C ASP A 261 -16.24 13.89 22.75
N ALA A 262 -16.92 13.55 23.85
CA ALA A 262 -17.44 12.20 24.06
C ALA A 262 -18.52 11.78 23.05
N VAL A 263 -19.25 12.75 22.48
CA VAL A 263 -20.27 12.49 21.44
C VAL A 263 -19.56 12.13 20.13
N LEU A 264 -18.52 12.91 19.79
CA LEU A 264 -17.72 12.67 18.59
C LEU A 264 -17.03 11.29 18.63
N LEU A 265 -16.50 10.91 19.79
CA LEU A 265 -15.91 9.59 20.00
C LEU A 265 -16.93 8.44 19.89
N ARG A 266 -18.15 8.60 20.46
CA ARG A 266 -19.19 7.58 20.29
C ARG A 266 -19.60 7.39 18.84
N HIS A 267 -19.77 8.47 18.08
CA HIS A 267 -20.09 8.37 16.65
C HIS A 267 -18.95 7.68 15.89
N TRP A 268 -17.71 7.94 16.28
CA TRP A 268 -16.56 7.25 15.70
C TRP A 268 -16.58 5.73 16.04
N ASP A 269 -16.86 5.37 17.28
CA ASP A 269 -16.95 3.98 17.72
C ASP A 269 -18.08 3.23 17.00
N GLU A 270 -19.26 3.85 16.88
CA GLU A 270 -20.42 3.30 16.16
C GLU A 270 -20.10 3.07 14.67
N LEU A 271 -19.45 4.05 14.01
CA LEU A 271 -19.02 3.91 12.63
C LEU A 271 -17.97 2.80 12.49
N TRP A 272 -17.02 2.75 13.41
CA TRP A 272 -15.95 1.72 13.39
C TRP A 272 -16.52 0.31 13.52
N ASP A 273 -17.49 0.09 14.41
CA ASP A 273 -18.17 -1.19 14.56
C ASP A 273 -18.92 -1.61 13.29
N ARG A 274 -19.54 -0.66 12.60
CA ARG A 274 -20.21 -0.91 11.32
C ARG A 274 -19.22 -1.29 10.22
N LEU A 275 -18.08 -0.59 10.12
CA LEU A 275 -17.01 -0.90 9.16
C LEU A 275 -16.44 -2.30 9.39
N LEU A 276 -16.17 -2.68 10.65
CA LEU A 276 -15.73 -4.04 10.97
C LEU A 276 -16.80 -5.08 10.63
N ALA A 277 -18.08 -4.81 10.91
CA ALA A 277 -19.17 -5.71 10.57
C ALA A 277 -19.35 -5.89 9.06
N ALA A 278 -19.10 -4.85 8.27
CA ALA A 278 -19.12 -4.88 6.80
C ALA A 278 -17.90 -5.61 6.21
N CYS A 279 -16.76 -5.62 6.92
CA CYS A 279 -15.52 -6.22 6.46
C CYS A 279 -15.48 -7.75 6.71
N ARG A 280 -16.41 -8.50 6.12
CA ARG A 280 -16.52 -9.96 6.25
C ARG A 280 -16.49 -10.66 4.90
N VAL A 281 -15.96 -11.87 4.86
CA VAL A 281 -15.87 -12.66 3.61
C VAL A 281 -17.24 -12.78 2.94
N GLY A 282 -17.28 -12.49 1.66
CA GLY A 282 -18.47 -12.54 0.81
C GLY A 282 -19.34 -11.29 0.84
N ALA A 283 -19.08 -10.33 1.74
CA ALA A 283 -19.81 -9.05 1.74
C ALA A 283 -19.43 -8.22 0.50
N PRO A 284 -20.38 -7.54 -0.13
CA PRO A 284 -20.05 -6.54 -1.16
C PRO A 284 -19.14 -5.46 -0.58
N LEU A 285 -18.16 -5.00 -1.35
CA LEU A 285 -17.31 -3.88 -0.91
C LEU A 285 -18.09 -2.57 -0.70
N THR A 286 -19.26 -2.45 -1.31
CA THR A 286 -20.19 -1.31 -1.09
C THR A 286 -20.74 -1.25 0.31
N ASP A 287 -20.82 -2.37 1.05
CA ASP A 287 -21.27 -2.37 2.45
C ASP A 287 -20.38 -1.47 3.33
N LEU A 288 -19.11 -1.27 2.95
CA LEU A 288 -18.21 -0.33 3.63
C LEU A 288 -18.58 1.13 3.40
N LEU A 289 -19.21 1.47 2.25
CA LEU A 289 -19.78 2.79 1.99
C LEU A 289 -21.10 2.95 2.74
N ASP A 290 -21.94 1.90 2.70
CA ASP A 290 -23.24 1.87 3.36
C ASP A 290 -23.08 2.03 4.89
N ALA A 291 -21.95 1.59 5.48
CA ALA A 291 -21.66 1.83 6.90
C ALA A 291 -21.64 3.31 7.29
N TYR A 292 -21.17 4.19 6.41
CA TYR A 292 -21.21 5.64 6.59
C TYR A 292 -22.64 6.20 6.42
N ASP A 293 -23.32 5.75 5.36
CA ASP A 293 -24.69 6.18 5.08
C ASP A 293 -25.64 5.79 6.22
N ASP A 294 -25.54 4.55 6.73
CA ASP A 294 -26.31 4.02 7.86
C ASP A 294 -26.00 4.70 9.21
N ALA A 295 -24.78 5.20 9.37
CA ALA A 295 -24.39 5.98 10.54
C ALA A 295 -24.84 7.45 10.44
N GLY A 296 -25.34 7.90 9.29
CA GLY A 296 -25.66 9.31 9.01
C GLY A 296 -24.44 10.22 9.01
N ILE A 297 -23.24 9.67 8.71
CA ILE A 297 -21.97 10.37 8.73
C ILE A 297 -21.53 10.65 7.29
N ALA A 298 -21.21 11.90 6.99
CA ALA A 298 -20.68 12.26 5.68
C ALA A 298 -19.31 11.58 5.45
N PRO A 299 -19.15 10.82 4.34
CA PRO A 299 -17.91 10.11 4.07
C PRO A 299 -16.78 11.08 3.74
N PRO A 300 -15.53 10.72 4.07
CA PRO A 300 -14.38 11.55 3.74
C PRO A 300 -14.10 11.52 2.22
N PRO A 301 -13.39 12.53 1.69
CA PRO A 301 -12.96 12.54 0.30
C PRO A 301 -11.88 11.48 0.01
N MET A 302 -11.24 10.96 1.06
CA MET A 302 -10.29 9.84 0.97
C MET A 302 -11.03 8.49 0.93
N PRO A 303 -10.38 7.40 0.52
CA PRO A 303 -10.98 6.08 0.57
C PRO A 303 -11.38 5.67 1.99
N VAL A 304 -12.59 5.09 2.13
CA VAL A 304 -13.04 4.49 3.39
C VAL A 304 -12.40 3.12 3.62
N ALA A 305 -11.94 2.49 2.54
CA ALA A 305 -11.09 1.31 2.60
C ALA A 305 -10.17 1.23 1.38
N ARG A 306 -8.95 0.73 1.58
CA ARG A 306 -8.02 0.45 0.49
C ARG A 306 -7.16 -0.78 0.80
N GLY A 307 -6.79 -1.52 -0.25
CA GLY A 307 -5.88 -2.65 -0.10
C GLY A 307 -4.46 -2.19 0.25
N LEU A 308 -3.82 -2.91 1.16
CA LEU A 308 -2.40 -2.74 1.49
C LEU A 308 -1.59 -3.92 0.96
N GLY A 309 -0.36 -3.64 0.52
CA GLY A 309 0.56 -4.64 0.00
C GLY A 309 1.89 -4.01 -0.39
N LEU A 310 2.44 -4.40 -1.55
CA LEU A 310 3.57 -3.71 -2.17
C LEU A 310 3.09 -2.40 -2.82
N GLY A 311 2.68 -1.45 -2.01
CA GLY A 311 2.01 -0.22 -2.38
C GLY A 311 0.55 -0.23 -1.97
N PHE A 312 -0.21 0.75 -2.47
CA PHE A 312 -1.66 0.81 -2.29
C PHE A 312 -2.33 -0.09 -3.32
N ASP A 313 -2.83 -1.22 -2.85
CA ASP A 313 -3.47 -2.22 -3.70
C ASP A 313 -4.98 -1.98 -3.81
N LEU A 314 -5.62 -2.69 -4.74
CA LEU A 314 -7.06 -2.79 -4.74
C LEU A 314 -7.53 -3.77 -3.64
N PRO A 315 -8.76 -3.61 -3.14
CA PRO A 315 -9.78 -2.67 -3.60
C PRO A 315 -9.52 -1.22 -3.17
N LEU A 316 -10.12 -0.28 -3.90
CA LEU A 316 -10.23 1.12 -3.51
C LEU A 316 -11.71 1.45 -3.33
N VAL A 317 -12.14 1.64 -2.10
CA VAL A 317 -13.54 1.89 -1.74
C VAL A 317 -13.70 3.35 -1.35
N THR A 318 -14.40 4.12 -2.18
CA THR A 318 -14.60 5.55 -1.98
C THR A 318 -15.90 6.02 -2.62
N HIS A 319 -16.55 7.02 -2.04
CA HIS A 319 -17.73 7.67 -2.62
C HIS A 319 -17.43 8.51 -3.87
N ALA A 320 -16.16 8.80 -4.12
CA ALA A 320 -15.73 9.57 -5.30
C ALA A 320 -15.77 8.75 -6.61
N LEU A 321 -15.88 7.43 -6.54
CA LEU A 321 -15.98 6.54 -7.69
C LEU A 321 -17.41 5.99 -7.82
N PRO A 322 -17.85 5.68 -9.06
CA PRO A 322 -19.12 4.99 -9.26
C PRO A 322 -19.17 3.70 -8.44
N ARG A 323 -20.34 3.36 -7.90
CA ARG A 323 -20.58 2.12 -7.12
C ARG A 323 -20.51 0.85 -7.99
N THR A 324 -19.72 0.85 -9.06
CA THR A 324 -19.42 -0.33 -9.90
C THR A 324 -18.68 -1.43 -9.14
N ALA A 325 -18.20 -1.11 -7.94
CA ALA A 325 -17.64 -2.07 -6.99
C ALA A 325 -18.69 -3.05 -6.39
N ALA A 326 -19.97 -2.89 -6.67
CA ALA A 326 -21.00 -3.84 -6.22
C ALA A 326 -20.76 -5.29 -6.66
N GLU A 327 -20.00 -5.51 -7.74
CA GLU A 327 -19.58 -6.82 -8.20
C GLU A 327 -18.33 -7.36 -7.48
N GLN A 328 -17.69 -6.53 -6.67
CA GLN A 328 -16.49 -6.91 -5.91
C GLN A 328 -16.87 -7.22 -4.47
N HIS A 329 -16.35 -8.34 -3.99
CA HIS A 329 -16.63 -8.82 -2.64
C HIS A 329 -15.36 -8.85 -1.80
N VAL A 330 -15.53 -8.75 -0.50
CA VAL A 330 -14.48 -8.99 0.48
C VAL A 330 -14.06 -10.45 0.43
N GLU A 331 -12.76 -10.72 0.30
CA GLU A 331 -12.21 -12.08 0.23
C GLU A 331 -11.27 -12.34 1.41
N ALA A 332 -11.24 -13.60 1.87
CA ALA A 332 -10.27 -14.01 2.88
C ALA A 332 -8.84 -13.81 2.37
N GLY A 333 -7.97 -13.28 3.23
CA GLY A 333 -6.60 -12.93 2.90
C GLY A 333 -6.43 -11.52 2.29
N MET A 334 -7.50 -10.75 2.08
CA MET A 334 -7.35 -9.32 1.82
C MET A 334 -6.78 -8.62 3.05
N VAL A 335 -5.88 -7.66 2.82
CA VAL A 335 -5.45 -6.72 3.85
C VAL A 335 -5.93 -5.33 3.45
N LEU A 336 -6.73 -4.72 4.31
CA LEU A 336 -7.40 -3.45 4.06
C LEU A 336 -7.03 -2.43 5.13
N ALA A 337 -6.68 -1.21 4.74
CA ALA A 337 -6.73 -0.06 5.64
C ALA A 337 -8.17 0.45 5.67
N LEU A 338 -8.85 0.27 6.80
CA LEU A 338 -10.20 0.78 7.05
C LEU A 338 -10.12 2.14 7.71
N THR A 339 -10.83 3.12 7.18
CA THR A 339 -10.84 4.50 7.68
C THR A 339 -12.18 4.84 8.29
N ALA A 340 -12.20 5.28 9.54
CA ALA A 340 -13.33 5.95 10.17
C ALA A 340 -12.99 7.43 10.42
N TYR A 341 -13.83 8.31 9.91
CA TYR A 341 -13.65 9.75 10.00
C TYR A 341 -14.97 10.40 10.41
N VAL A 342 -14.97 11.10 11.53
CA VAL A 342 -16.14 11.81 12.05
C VAL A 342 -15.75 13.23 12.38
N TRP A 343 -16.54 14.19 11.93
CA TRP A 343 -16.32 15.61 12.12
C TRP A 343 -17.49 16.27 12.85
N LYS A 344 -17.19 17.28 13.65
CA LYS A 344 -18.19 18.10 14.32
C LYS A 344 -17.78 19.57 14.26
N GLU A 345 -18.73 20.42 13.82
CA GLU A 345 -18.53 21.85 13.78
C GLU A 345 -18.17 22.41 15.15
N GLY A 346 -17.22 23.34 15.17
CA GLY A 346 -16.69 23.97 16.38
C GLY A 346 -15.70 23.11 17.17
N ILE A 347 -15.48 21.84 16.78
CA ILE A 347 -14.56 20.92 17.49
C ILE A 347 -13.44 20.45 16.56
N GLY A 348 -13.77 19.94 15.39
CA GLY A 348 -12.83 19.31 14.46
C GLY A 348 -13.19 17.86 14.16
N ALA A 349 -12.22 17.06 13.76
CA ALA A 349 -12.43 15.69 13.34
C ALA A 349 -11.72 14.68 14.24
N VAL A 350 -12.34 13.51 14.41
CA VAL A 350 -11.66 12.28 14.85
C VAL A 350 -11.44 11.39 13.63
N TYR A 351 -10.19 11.20 13.31
CA TYR A 351 -9.68 10.32 12.26
C TYR A 351 -9.04 9.09 12.91
N GLY A 352 -9.43 7.92 12.47
CA GLY A 352 -8.78 6.68 12.81
C GLY A 352 -8.72 5.77 11.60
N GLN A 353 -7.58 5.15 11.37
CA GLN A 353 -7.37 4.17 10.31
C GLN A 353 -6.63 2.97 10.86
N GLU A 354 -7.17 1.79 10.61
CA GLU A 354 -6.55 0.54 11.05
C GLU A 354 -6.36 -0.42 9.87
N PRO A 355 -5.17 -1.02 9.77
CA PRO A 355 -4.96 -2.13 8.86
C PRO A 355 -5.57 -3.40 9.43
N VAL A 356 -6.42 -4.06 8.66
CA VAL A 356 -7.07 -5.33 9.02
C VAL A 356 -6.76 -6.40 7.98
N VAL A 357 -6.54 -7.63 8.44
CA VAL A 357 -6.56 -8.80 7.57
C VAL A 357 -7.93 -9.47 7.67
N VAL A 358 -8.52 -9.75 6.52
CA VAL A 358 -9.80 -10.47 6.46
C VAL A 358 -9.53 -11.96 6.61
N THR A 359 -10.04 -12.57 7.67
CA THR A 359 -9.95 -14.01 7.90
C THR A 359 -11.30 -14.68 7.66
N ALA A 360 -11.35 -16.01 7.65
CA ALA A 360 -12.59 -16.76 7.50
C ALA A 360 -13.58 -16.50 8.66
N THR A 361 -13.08 -16.07 9.82
CA THR A 361 -13.86 -15.79 11.03
C THR A 361 -14.21 -14.30 11.19
N GLY A 362 -13.62 -13.42 10.37
CA GLY A 362 -13.85 -11.97 10.39
C GLY A 362 -12.55 -11.17 10.26
N PRO A 363 -12.62 -9.85 10.36
CA PRO A 363 -11.44 -8.98 10.28
C PRO A 363 -10.61 -9.08 11.58
N GLU A 364 -9.28 -9.16 11.42
CA GLU A 364 -8.31 -9.11 12.49
C GLU A 364 -7.40 -7.89 12.32
N LEU A 365 -7.22 -7.10 13.37
CA LEU A 365 -6.35 -5.92 13.37
C LEU A 365 -4.88 -6.35 13.27
N LEU A 366 -4.09 -5.62 12.47
CA LEU A 366 -2.65 -5.83 12.37
C LEU A 366 -1.86 -4.94 13.33
N SER A 367 -2.48 -3.88 13.85
CA SER A 367 -1.90 -3.02 14.89
C SER A 367 -1.92 -3.73 16.26
N THR A 368 -0.93 -3.41 17.10
CA THR A 368 -0.83 -3.97 18.47
C THR A 368 -1.48 -3.08 19.51
N ASN A 369 -1.67 -1.82 19.24
CA ASN A 369 -2.34 -0.84 20.07
C ASN A 369 -3.37 -0.06 19.24
N PRO A 370 -4.54 -0.66 18.93
CA PRO A 370 -5.55 -0.02 18.09
C PRO A 370 -6.04 1.28 18.70
N PHE A 371 -6.50 2.21 17.84
CA PHE A 371 -6.92 3.55 18.25
C PHE A 371 -7.99 3.54 19.36
N ARG A 372 -8.93 2.60 19.29
CA ARG A 372 -9.98 2.44 20.33
C ARG A 372 -9.37 2.09 21.70
N ASP A 373 -8.41 1.17 21.73
CA ASP A 373 -7.81 0.68 22.98
C ASP A 373 -6.78 1.65 23.53
N ALA A 374 -6.02 2.31 22.66
CA ALA A 374 -5.05 3.33 23.03
C ALA A 374 -5.69 4.47 23.84
N ARG A 375 -6.93 4.86 23.51
CA ARG A 375 -7.70 5.87 24.26
C ARG A 375 -8.08 5.43 25.66
N SER A 376 -8.41 4.14 25.82
CA SER A 376 -8.88 3.58 27.10
C SER A 376 -7.75 3.46 28.12
N SER A 377 -6.50 3.36 27.68
CA SER A 377 -5.33 3.25 28.54
C SER A 377 -4.84 4.61 29.11
N LEU A 378 -5.41 5.72 28.63
CA LEU A 378 -5.04 7.09 29.03
C LEU A 378 -6.06 7.70 30.01
N THR A 379 -7.12 6.99 30.38
CA THR A 379 -8.11 7.34 31.42
C THR A 379 -7.77 6.64 32.74
#